data_d79eb561f15d2e6824040ce79976dc1f
#
_entry.id   d79eb561f15d2e6824040ce79976dc1f
#
_cell.length_a   1.000
_cell.length_b   1.000
_cell.length_c   1.000
_cell.angle_alpha   90.00
_cell.angle_beta   90.00
_cell.angle_gamma   90.00
#
_symmetry.space_group_name_H-M   'P 1'
#
loop_
_entity.id
_entity.type
_entity.pdbx_description
1 polymer ?
#
loop_
_entity_poly.entity_id
_entity_poly.type
_entity_poly.pdbx_seq_one_letter_code
_entity_poly.pdbx_strand_id
1 'polypeptide(L)'
;MLTEEATDILINHLTDKCPDIIIHYYHSYTSNSIYIKLDYGAANSIRISDHDKSDNGYNYKYELRTDKTLSWHRFENDIYKIMYPATQIEQLANKIIKEREKKMNEKGQSYLNELNKRKNYMDSEKSKKFYKLCTELER
;
A
#
# COMPACT_ATOMS: atom_id res chain seq x y z
N MET A 1 7.60 -6.49 16.38
CA MET A 1 7.98 -5.44 15.40
C MET A 1 6.93 -4.35 15.37
N LEU A 2 7.35 -3.10 15.36
CA LEU A 2 6.42 -1.98 15.25
C LEU A 2 5.92 -1.82 13.81
N THR A 3 4.73 -1.25 13.65
CA THR A 3 4.15 -0.98 12.32
C THR A 3 5.04 -0.09 11.47
N GLU A 4 5.68 0.91 12.07
CA GLU A 4 6.62 1.81 11.39
C GLU A 4 7.88 1.10 10.90
N GLU A 5 8.45 0.21 11.71
CA GLU A 5 9.60 -0.62 11.31
C GLU A 5 9.24 -1.53 10.13
N ALA A 6 8.09 -2.19 10.21
CA ALA A 6 7.61 -3.06 9.14
C ALA A 6 7.39 -2.27 7.84
N THR A 7 6.86 -1.07 7.94
CA THR A 7 6.65 -0.16 6.80
C THR A 7 7.98 0.19 6.14
N ASP A 8 8.99 0.58 6.92
CA ASP A 8 10.30 0.93 6.40
C ASP A 8 10.95 -0.25 5.68
N ILE A 9 10.88 -1.43 6.26
CA ILE A 9 11.43 -2.65 5.66
C ILE A 9 10.72 -2.96 4.34
N LEU A 10 9.39 -2.89 4.32
CA LEU A 10 8.62 -3.14 3.10
C LEU A 10 8.96 -2.13 1.99
N ILE A 11 9.00 -0.85 2.32
CA ILE A 11 9.33 0.21 1.36
C ILE A 11 10.75 -0.01 0.79
N ASN A 12 11.70 -0.37 1.64
CA ASN A 12 13.06 -0.66 1.19
C ASN A 12 13.11 -1.84 0.22
N HIS A 13 12.40 -2.92 0.50
CA HIS A 13 12.31 -4.05 -0.44
C HIS A 13 11.68 -3.63 -1.77
N LEU A 14 10.60 -2.85 -1.72
CA LEU A 14 9.92 -2.39 -2.94
C LEU A 14 10.80 -1.49 -3.78
N THR A 15 11.48 -0.53 -3.18
CA THR A 15 12.35 0.42 -3.90
C THR A 15 13.61 -0.24 -4.44
N ASP A 16 14.19 -1.19 -3.71
CA ASP A 16 15.37 -1.91 -4.18
C ASP A 16 15.06 -2.80 -5.38
N LYS A 17 13.91 -3.47 -5.37
CA LYS A 17 13.51 -4.41 -6.43
C LYS A 17 12.80 -3.73 -7.59
N CYS A 18 12.22 -2.56 -7.38
CA CYS A 18 11.43 -1.83 -8.37
C CYS A 18 11.67 -0.32 -8.22
N PRO A 19 12.84 0.21 -8.71
CA PRO A 19 13.22 1.61 -8.48
C PRO A 19 12.25 2.64 -9.06
N ASP A 20 11.42 2.28 -10.04
CA ASP A 20 10.44 3.15 -10.68
C ASP A 20 9.07 3.17 -10.01
N ILE A 21 8.86 2.34 -8.99
CA ILE A 21 7.58 2.33 -8.28
C ILE A 21 7.38 3.63 -7.49
N ILE A 22 6.17 4.18 -7.56
CA ILE A 22 5.83 5.42 -6.84
C ILE A 22 5.09 5.03 -5.58
N ILE A 23 5.62 5.45 -4.42
CA ILE A 23 5.09 5.07 -3.11
C ILE A 23 4.67 6.31 -2.36
N HIS A 24 3.40 6.33 -1.94
CA HIS A 24 2.87 7.30 -0.99
C HIS A 24 2.29 6.55 0.19
N TYR A 25 2.50 7.06 1.40
CA TYR A 25 1.94 6.44 2.58
C TYR A 25 1.55 7.49 3.62
N TYR A 26 0.66 7.11 4.53
CA TYR A 26 0.36 7.92 5.71
C TYR A 26 0.09 7.04 6.91
N HIS A 27 0.37 7.58 8.08
CA HIS A 27 0.13 6.93 9.35
C HIS A 27 -1.14 7.47 9.99
N SER A 28 -2.13 6.59 10.21
CA SER A 28 -3.33 6.92 10.96
C SER A 28 -3.03 6.73 12.45
N TYR A 29 -2.77 7.81 13.17
CA TYR A 29 -2.45 7.72 14.59
C TYR A 29 -3.65 7.30 15.44
N THR A 30 -4.87 7.55 15.00
CA THR A 30 -6.09 7.13 15.68
C THR A 30 -6.22 5.61 15.74
N SER A 31 -5.90 4.92 14.65
CA SER A 31 -5.99 3.47 14.54
C SER A 31 -4.65 2.75 14.62
N ASN A 32 -3.54 3.49 14.67
CA ASN A 32 -2.18 2.97 14.57
C ASN A 32 -1.97 2.07 13.35
N SER A 33 -2.54 2.47 12.24
CA SER A 33 -2.40 1.78 10.95
C SER A 33 -1.66 2.67 9.96
N ILE A 34 -0.87 2.04 9.09
CA ILE A 34 -0.18 2.72 8.01
C ILE A 34 -0.76 2.22 6.69
N TYR A 35 -1.11 3.16 5.81
CA TYR A 35 -1.70 2.87 4.51
C TYR A 35 -0.75 3.30 3.41
N ILE A 36 -0.45 2.38 2.50
CA ILE A 36 0.48 2.61 1.39
C ILE A 36 -0.30 2.57 0.08
N LYS A 37 -0.12 3.60 -0.74
CA LYS A 37 -0.59 3.65 -2.13
C LYS A 37 0.60 3.48 -3.06
N LEU A 38 0.47 2.58 -4.02
CA LEU A 38 1.47 2.32 -5.05
C LEU A 38 0.97 2.86 -6.39
N ASP A 39 1.84 3.57 -7.10
CA ASP A 39 1.52 4.16 -8.41
C ASP A 39 0.22 4.98 -8.37
N TYR A 40 0.09 5.88 -7.38
CA TYR A 40 -1.11 6.69 -7.15
C TYR A 40 -2.39 5.88 -6.99
N GLY A 41 -2.28 4.63 -6.55
CA GLY A 41 -3.40 3.70 -6.41
C GLY A 41 -3.73 2.89 -7.67
N ALA A 42 -2.98 3.03 -8.76
CA ALA A 42 -3.13 2.18 -9.93
C ALA A 42 -2.74 0.73 -9.65
N ALA A 43 -1.76 0.52 -8.77
CA ALA A 43 -1.48 -0.78 -8.17
C ALA A 43 -2.26 -0.93 -6.86
N ASN A 44 -2.22 -2.14 -6.28
CA ASN A 44 -2.97 -2.42 -5.05
C ASN A 44 -2.43 -1.65 -3.85
N SER A 45 -3.34 -1.20 -2.99
CA SER A 45 -3.01 -0.56 -1.73
C SER A 45 -2.74 -1.59 -0.63
N ILE A 46 -1.95 -1.19 0.36
CA ILE A 46 -1.51 -2.05 1.46
C ILE A 46 -1.86 -1.37 2.78
N ARG A 47 -2.36 -2.14 3.73
CA ARG A 47 -2.50 -1.71 5.12
C ARG A 47 -1.47 -2.43 5.97
N ILE A 48 -0.78 -1.69 6.84
CA ILE A 48 0.13 -2.26 7.83
C ILE A 48 -0.43 -1.95 9.22
N SER A 49 -0.68 -2.97 10.01
CA SER A 49 -1.30 -2.81 11.33
C SER A 49 -0.90 -3.92 12.28
N ASP A 50 -1.26 -3.74 13.54
CA ASP A 50 -1.12 -4.72 14.61
C ASP A 50 -2.48 -5.20 15.14
N HIS A 51 -3.58 -4.92 14.43
CA HIS A 51 -4.94 -5.25 14.84
C HIS A 51 -5.88 -5.40 13.65
N ASP A 52 -7.08 -5.96 13.89
CA ASP A 52 -8.04 -6.28 12.83
C ASP A 52 -8.83 -5.08 12.31
N LYS A 53 -9.13 -4.10 13.14
CA LYS A 53 -10.02 -3.01 12.76
C LYS A 53 -9.40 -2.03 11.79
N SER A 54 -10.16 -1.70 10.74
CA SER A 54 -9.88 -0.60 9.84
C SER A 54 -11.10 0.32 9.82
N ASP A 55 -10.94 1.56 10.30
CA ASP A 55 -12.05 2.50 10.47
C ASP A 55 -12.25 3.43 9.29
N ASN A 56 -11.42 3.37 8.25
CA ASN A 56 -11.40 4.39 7.21
C ASN A 56 -11.91 3.96 5.84
N GLY A 57 -12.50 2.80 5.71
CA GLY A 57 -13.13 2.35 4.46
C GLY A 57 -12.20 2.22 3.25
N TYR A 58 -10.88 2.21 3.44
CA TYR A 58 -9.95 2.00 2.34
C TYR A 58 -10.05 0.58 1.80
N ASN A 59 -10.12 0.46 0.49
CA ASN A 59 -10.02 -0.81 -0.19
C ASN A 59 -8.54 -1.14 -0.40
N TYR A 60 -8.06 -2.20 0.24
CA TYR A 60 -6.72 -2.71 0.07
C TYR A 60 -6.76 -4.22 -0.08
N LYS A 61 -5.88 -4.75 -0.91
CA LYS A 61 -5.80 -6.20 -1.15
C LYS A 61 -4.82 -6.88 -0.20
N TYR A 62 -3.77 -6.18 0.17
CA TYR A 62 -2.72 -6.71 1.02
C TYR A 62 -2.77 -6.10 2.39
N GLU A 63 -2.58 -6.93 3.40
CA GLU A 63 -2.42 -6.48 4.78
C GLU A 63 -1.20 -7.13 5.40
N LEU A 64 -0.33 -6.30 5.96
CA LEU A 64 0.81 -6.77 6.74
C LEU A 64 0.46 -6.63 8.22
N ARG A 65 0.44 -7.75 8.94
CA ARG A 65 0.06 -7.81 10.34
C ARG A 65 1.27 -8.12 11.21
N THR A 66 1.65 -7.16 12.04
CA THR A 66 2.81 -7.31 12.93
C THR A 66 2.52 -8.15 14.17
N ASP A 67 1.23 -8.39 14.47
CA ASP A 67 0.77 -9.21 15.59
C ASP A 67 0.54 -10.68 15.23
N LYS A 68 0.75 -11.07 13.96
CA LYS A 68 0.50 -12.43 13.47
C LYS A 68 1.79 -13.10 13.03
N THR A 69 1.79 -14.43 13.12
CA THR A 69 2.94 -15.26 12.76
C THR A 69 2.74 -16.06 11.49
N LEU A 70 1.48 -16.23 11.05
CA LEU A 70 1.13 -16.99 9.86
C LEU A 70 0.31 -16.14 8.90
N SER A 71 0.50 -16.37 7.59
CA SER A 71 -0.32 -15.76 6.56
C SER A 71 -1.69 -16.41 6.46
N TRP A 72 -2.68 -15.65 6.03
CA TRP A 72 -4.01 -16.18 5.74
C TRP A 72 -4.72 -15.33 4.69
N HIS A 73 -5.83 -15.86 4.16
CA HIS A 73 -6.64 -15.24 3.12
C HIS A 73 -8.06 -15.09 3.61
N ARG A 74 -8.73 -13.99 3.27
CA ARG A 74 -10.16 -13.79 3.55
C ARG A 74 -10.80 -12.85 2.54
N PHE A 75 -12.13 -12.90 2.45
CA PHE A 75 -12.92 -11.90 1.75
C PHE A 75 -13.44 -10.86 2.73
N GLU A 76 -13.34 -9.60 2.35
CA GLU A 76 -13.87 -8.47 3.11
C GLU A 76 -14.30 -7.38 2.13
N ASN A 77 -15.56 -6.95 2.20
CA ASN A 77 -16.13 -5.96 1.27
C ASN A 77 -15.92 -6.33 -0.21
N ASP A 78 -16.16 -7.60 -0.55
CA ASP A 78 -15.98 -8.16 -1.90
C ASP A 78 -14.54 -8.14 -2.41
N ILE A 79 -13.58 -7.87 -1.55
CA ILE A 79 -12.16 -7.89 -1.89
C ILE A 79 -11.52 -9.13 -1.27
N TYR A 80 -10.84 -9.91 -2.11
CA TYR A 80 -10.00 -11.01 -1.65
C TYR A 80 -8.72 -10.43 -1.07
N LYS A 81 -8.56 -10.53 0.25
CA LYS A 81 -7.41 -9.99 0.97
C LYS A 81 -6.41 -11.08 1.30
N ILE A 82 -5.15 -10.76 1.10
CA ILE A 82 -4.03 -11.61 1.47
C ILE A 82 -3.31 -10.96 2.64
N MET A 83 -3.19 -11.69 3.74
CA MET A 83 -2.55 -11.19 4.96
C MET A 83 -1.21 -11.87 5.16
N TYR A 84 -0.21 -11.05 5.45
CA TYR A 84 1.16 -11.48 5.67
C TYR A 84 1.59 -11.11 7.08
N PRO A 85 2.27 -12.01 7.81
CA PRO A 85 2.92 -11.66 9.07
C PRO A 85 4.21 -10.90 8.82
N ALA A 86 4.74 -10.25 9.85
CA ALA A 86 5.98 -9.48 9.76
C ALA A 86 7.20 -10.33 9.33
N THR A 87 7.14 -11.64 9.54
CA THR A 87 8.19 -12.57 9.11
C THR A 87 8.24 -12.79 7.60
N GLN A 88 7.23 -12.33 6.87
CA GLN A 88 7.08 -12.55 5.43
C GLN A 88 7.00 -11.24 4.63
N ILE A 89 7.69 -10.20 5.09
CA ILE A 89 7.68 -8.88 4.41
C ILE A 89 8.27 -8.99 3.01
N GLU A 90 9.36 -9.73 2.84
CA GLU A 90 9.99 -9.90 1.54
C GLU A 90 9.08 -10.64 0.56
N GLN A 91 8.38 -11.67 1.01
CA GLN A 91 7.41 -12.40 0.21
C GLN A 91 6.28 -11.48 -0.26
N LEU A 92 5.80 -10.61 0.63
CA LEU A 92 4.79 -9.61 0.28
C LEU A 92 5.32 -8.65 -0.78
N ALA A 93 6.53 -8.12 -0.61
CA ALA A 93 7.15 -7.23 -1.59
C ALA A 93 7.27 -7.90 -2.97
N ASN A 94 7.72 -9.15 -3.01
CA ASN A 94 7.84 -9.92 -4.25
C ASN A 94 6.49 -10.12 -4.94
N LYS A 95 5.46 -10.41 -4.17
CA LYS A 95 4.10 -10.58 -4.68
C LYS A 95 3.55 -9.29 -5.29
N ILE A 96 3.74 -8.18 -4.61
CA ILE A 96 3.30 -6.85 -5.07
C ILE A 96 3.98 -6.50 -6.40
N ILE A 97 5.29 -6.67 -6.49
CA ILE A 97 6.07 -6.35 -7.68
C ILE A 97 5.62 -7.22 -8.85
N LYS A 98 5.45 -8.51 -8.62
CA LYS A 98 5.01 -9.46 -9.64
C LYS A 98 3.62 -9.09 -10.19
N GLU A 99 2.69 -8.72 -9.32
CA GLU A 99 1.35 -8.31 -9.75
C GLU A 99 1.37 -6.97 -10.50
N ARG A 100 2.23 -6.05 -10.08
CA ARG A 100 2.40 -4.78 -10.78
C ARG A 100 2.94 -5.01 -12.20
N GLU A 101 3.96 -5.83 -12.35
CA GLU A 101 4.53 -6.18 -13.65
C GLU A 101 3.50 -6.85 -14.56
N LYS A 102 2.72 -7.77 -14.01
CA LYS A 102 1.62 -8.42 -14.73
C LYS A 102 0.61 -7.41 -15.24
N LYS A 103 0.20 -6.48 -14.39
CA LYS A 103 -0.73 -5.40 -14.74
C LYS A 103 -0.19 -4.50 -15.84
N MET A 104 1.08 -4.12 -15.75
CA MET A 104 1.75 -3.30 -16.76
C MET A 104 1.84 -4.03 -18.09
N ASN A 105 2.15 -5.31 -18.08
CA ASN A 105 2.22 -6.14 -19.28
C ASN A 105 0.84 -6.34 -19.95
N GLU A 106 -0.20 -6.56 -19.16
CA GLU A 106 -1.56 -6.77 -19.65
C GLU A 106 -2.20 -5.49 -20.18
N LYS A 107 -1.97 -4.38 -19.50
CA LYS A 107 -2.61 -3.09 -19.82
C LYS A 107 -1.78 -2.18 -20.71
N GLY A 108 -0.45 -2.36 -20.73
CA GLY A 108 0.46 -1.57 -21.56
C GLY A 108 0.26 -0.06 -21.40
N GLN A 109 0.01 0.63 -22.51
CA GLN A 109 -0.22 2.09 -22.50
C GLN A 109 -1.40 2.52 -21.63
N SER A 110 -2.40 1.67 -21.48
CA SER A 110 -3.56 1.93 -20.62
C SER A 110 -3.16 2.09 -19.15
N TYR A 111 -2.17 1.34 -18.68
CA TYR A 111 -1.62 1.50 -17.34
C TYR A 111 -0.94 2.86 -17.15
N LEU A 112 -0.13 3.26 -18.13
CA LEU A 112 0.55 4.56 -18.10
C LEU A 112 -0.44 5.72 -18.15
N ASN A 113 -1.49 5.59 -18.94
CA ASN A 113 -2.56 6.59 -19.02
C ASN A 113 -3.29 6.73 -17.68
N GLU A 114 -3.61 5.62 -17.03
CA GLU A 114 -4.22 5.63 -15.70
C GLU A 114 -3.30 6.24 -14.65
N LEU A 115 -2.01 5.91 -14.69
CA LEU A 115 -1.01 6.47 -13.81
C LEU A 115 -0.95 8.00 -13.95
N ASN A 116 -0.89 8.51 -15.19
CA ASN A 116 -0.85 9.94 -15.47
C ASN A 116 -2.13 10.66 -15.04
N LYS A 117 -3.28 10.04 -15.26
CA LYS A 117 -4.57 10.58 -14.83
C LYS A 117 -4.62 10.72 -13.31
N ARG A 118 -4.17 9.70 -12.58
CA ARG A 118 -4.12 9.72 -11.12
C ARG A 118 -3.11 10.73 -10.60
N LYS A 119 -1.94 10.84 -11.26
CA LYS A 119 -0.93 11.84 -10.94
C LYS A 119 -1.51 13.27 -11.08
N ASN A 120 -2.18 13.56 -12.18
CA ASN A 120 -2.79 14.87 -12.42
C ASN A 120 -3.86 15.20 -11.38
N TYR A 121 -4.67 14.21 -11.01
CA TYR A 121 -5.64 14.39 -9.92
C TYR A 121 -4.96 14.70 -8.60
N MET A 122 -3.87 14.01 -8.29
CA MET A 122 -3.11 14.20 -7.05
C MET A 122 -2.40 15.55 -6.99
N ASP A 123 -2.08 16.14 -8.14
CA ASP A 123 -1.53 17.49 -8.25
C ASP A 123 -2.61 18.58 -8.17
N SER A 124 -3.89 18.23 -8.15
CA SER A 124 -4.99 19.17 -7.98
C SER A 124 -5.05 19.73 -6.56
N GLU A 125 -5.71 20.87 -6.38
CA GLU A 125 -5.89 21.54 -5.07
C GLU A 125 -6.47 20.60 -4.00
N LYS A 126 -7.44 19.78 -4.38
CA LYS A 126 -8.11 18.84 -3.48
C LYS A 126 -7.15 17.77 -2.97
N SER A 127 -6.31 17.25 -3.84
CA SER A 127 -5.33 16.20 -3.48
C SER A 127 -4.14 16.76 -2.74
N LYS A 128 -3.66 17.95 -3.09
CA LYS A 128 -2.60 18.64 -2.34
C LYS A 128 -2.99 18.81 -0.87
N LYS A 129 -4.23 19.14 -0.63
CA LYS A 129 -4.77 19.29 0.73
C LYS A 129 -4.73 17.97 1.50
N PHE A 130 -5.08 16.87 0.85
CA PHE A 130 -5.01 15.53 1.44
C PHE A 130 -3.56 15.13 1.77
N TYR A 131 -2.64 15.34 0.84
CA TYR A 131 -1.22 15.04 1.07
C TYR A 131 -0.62 15.84 2.19
N LYS A 132 -0.92 17.11 2.26
CA LYS A 132 -0.44 17.97 3.34
C LYS A 132 -0.88 17.42 4.69
N LEU A 133 -2.15 17.01 4.81
CA LEU A 133 -2.70 16.42 6.02
C LEU A 133 -1.98 15.12 6.37
N CYS A 134 -1.76 14.24 5.41
CA CYS A 134 -1.03 12.98 5.62
C CYS A 134 0.41 13.22 6.09
N THR A 135 1.10 14.17 5.47
CA THR A 135 2.47 14.54 5.85
C THR A 135 2.54 15.07 7.27
N GLU A 136 1.56 15.88 7.67
CA GLU A 136 1.47 16.39 9.05
C GLU A 136 1.22 15.29 10.07
N LEU A 137 0.44 14.28 9.71
CA LEU A 137 0.16 13.11 10.58
C LEU A 137 1.37 12.19 10.76
N GLU A 138 2.34 12.21 9.85
CA GLU A 138 3.56 11.41 9.94
C GLU A 138 4.61 11.96 10.90
N ARG A 139 4.46 13.19 11.35
CA ARG A 139 5.45 13.87 12.19
C ARG A 139 5.30 13.56 13.69
#